data_1dccd5cb69efc4d195951315035ed111
#
_entry.id   1dccd5cb69efc4d195951315035ed111
#
_cell.length_a   1.000
_cell.length_b   1.000
_cell.length_c   1.000
_cell.angle_alpha   90.00
_cell.angle_beta   90.00
_cell.angle_gamma   90.00
#
_symmetry.space_group_name_H-M   'P 1'
#
loop_
_entity.id
_entity.type
_entity.pdbx_description
1 polymer ?
#
loop_
_entity_poly.entity_id
_entity_poly.type
_entity_poly.pdbx_seq_one_letter_code
_entity_poly.pdbx_strand_id
1 'polypeptide(L)'
;MTRRLRLSLFATLGIAATAAAQPAAPAAAPTFAKDVAPIMFATCANCHRAGEVAPMSLMSYQDARPWAKAIKTKVQNREMPPWGANPALSLPMRNDVSLSDREIATLVAWADAGAPRGNDADLPPAPTFVEGWTYGREPDVILEMPVEFEIPAEGELGVQTFFS
;
A
#
# COMPACT_ATOMS: atom_id res chain seq x y z
N MET A 1 85.94 -10.86 -31.69
CA MET A 1 84.68 -11.60 -31.62
C MET A 1 83.67 -10.76 -30.73
N THR A 2 82.85 -9.94 -31.35
CA THR A 2 81.89 -9.07 -30.66
C THR A 2 80.47 -9.50 -30.95
N ARG A 3 79.83 -10.13 -29.94
CA ARG A 3 78.49 -10.70 -30.01
C ARG A 3 77.47 -9.55 -29.71
N ARG A 4 76.71 -9.06 -30.71
CA ARG A 4 75.68 -8.06 -30.57
C ARG A 4 74.39 -8.69 -30.04
N LEU A 5 74.01 -8.33 -28.84
CA LEU A 5 72.76 -8.72 -28.20
C LEU A 5 71.58 -7.85 -28.76
N ARG A 6 70.68 -8.49 -29.47
CA ARG A 6 69.49 -7.84 -30.00
C ARG A 6 68.38 -7.90 -28.91
N LEU A 7 68.04 -6.75 -28.36
CA LEU A 7 66.95 -6.61 -27.42
C LEU A 7 65.61 -6.40 -28.19
N SER A 8 64.81 -7.43 -28.23
CA SER A 8 63.48 -7.36 -28.88
C SER A 8 62.47 -6.77 -27.86
N LEU A 9 61.99 -5.57 -28.15
CA LEU A 9 60.95 -4.89 -27.35
C LEU A 9 59.58 -5.39 -27.81
N PHE A 10 58.89 -6.23 -27.01
CA PHE A 10 57.52 -6.61 -27.26
C PHE A 10 56.61 -5.52 -26.66
N ALA A 11 55.98 -4.75 -27.52
CA ALA A 11 54.93 -3.81 -27.13
C ALA A 11 53.63 -4.61 -26.97
N THR A 12 53.17 -4.81 -25.73
CA THR A 12 51.87 -5.37 -25.43
C THR A 12 50.81 -4.27 -25.54
N LEU A 13 50.00 -4.34 -26.58
CA LEU A 13 48.84 -3.46 -26.79
C LEU A 13 47.72 -3.95 -25.89
N GLY A 14 47.49 -3.28 -24.74
CA GLY A 14 46.38 -3.57 -23.85
C GLY A 14 45.06 -3.06 -24.46
N ILE A 15 44.18 -3.99 -24.85
CA ILE A 15 42.81 -3.68 -25.27
C ILE A 15 42.01 -3.42 -23.99
N ALA A 16 41.70 -2.15 -23.68
CA ALA A 16 40.75 -1.76 -22.64
C ALA A 16 39.36 -2.11 -23.15
N ALA A 17 38.78 -3.20 -22.66
CA ALA A 17 37.37 -3.53 -22.88
C ALA A 17 36.50 -2.54 -22.09
N THR A 18 35.88 -1.59 -22.76
CA THR A 18 34.81 -0.76 -22.18
C THR A 18 33.61 -1.66 -21.97
N ALA A 19 33.35 -2.01 -20.69
CA ALA A 19 32.11 -2.66 -20.32
C ALA A 19 30.96 -1.66 -20.53
N ALA A 20 30.20 -1.81 -21.62
CA ALA A 20 28.97 -1.09 -21.84
C ALA A 20 27.98 -1.52 -20.75
N ALA A 21 27.58 -0.59 -19.88
CA ALA A 21 26.52 -0.83 -18.93
C ALA A 21 25.22 -1.14 -19.72
N GLN A 22 24.74 -2.37 -19.65
CA GLN A 22 23.44 -2.73 -20.23
C GLN A 22 22.36 -1.91 -19.52
N PRO A 23 21.43 -1.28 -20.27
CA PRO A 23 20.30 -0.62 -19.65
C PRO A 23 19.54 -1.68 -18.84
N ALA A 24 19.27 -1.36 -17.57
CA ALA A 24 18.48 -2.23 -16.71
C ALA A 24 17.13 -2.48 -17.39
N ALA A 25 16.72 -3.75 -17.49
CA ALA A 25 15.40 -4.09 -17.99
C ALA A 25 14.34 -3.31 -17.18
N PRO A 26 13.30 -2.78 -17.82
CA PRO A 26 12.25 -2.08 -17.09
C PRO A 26 11.71 -3.01 -15.99
N ALA A 27 11.64 -2.48 -14.76
CA ALA A 27 11.10 -3.23 -13.63
C ALA A 27 9.69 -3.71 -13.99
N ALA A 28 9.40 -4.99 -13.75
CA ALA A 28 8.07 -5.53 -13.99
C ALA A 28 7.03 -4.73 -13.21
N ALA A 29 5.88 -4.45 -13.84
CA ALA A 29 4.79 -3.72 -13.20
C ALA A 29 4.33 -4.46 -11.93
N PRO A 30 3.98 -3.74 -10.85
CA PRO A 30 3.42 -4.36 -9.66
C PRO A 30 2.16 -5.16 -9.98
N THR A 31 1.95 -6.26 -9.24
CA THR A 31 0.78 -7.11 -9.36
C THR A 31 -0.04 -7.11 -8.07
N PHE A 32 -1.33 -7.42 -8.19
CA PHE A 32 -2.18 -7.50 -7.00
C PHE A 32 -1.66 -8.51 -6.00
N ALA A 33 -1.45 -9.76 -6.43
CA ALA A 33 -1.10 -10.85 -5.52
C ALA A 33 0.19 -10.59 -4.75
N LYS A 34 1.23 -10.11 -5.43
CA LYS A 34 2.56 -9.96 -4.84
C LYS A 34 2.76 -8.63 -4.12
N ASP A 35 2.27 -7.53 -4.73
CA ASP A 35 2.72 -6.18 -4.33
C ASP A 35 1.60 -5.38 -3.67
N VAL A 36 0.34 -5.57 -4.09
CA VAL A 36 -0.80 -4.75 -3.67
C VAL A 36 -1.57 -5.39 -2.50
N ALA A 37 -1.83 -6.70 -2.55
CA ALA A 37 -2.56 -7.38 -1.48
C ALA A 37 -1.91 -7.24 -0.11
N PRO A 38 -0.57 -7.33 0.05
CA PRO A 38 0.07 -7.07 1.33
C PRO A 38 -0.25 -5.70 1.91
N ILE A 39 -0.24 -4.66 1.07
CA ILE A 39 -0.56 -3.29 1.47
C ILE A 39 -2.04 -3.18 1.86
N MET A 40 -2.94 -3.69 1.01
CA MET A 40 -4.37 -3.63 1.27
C MET A 40 -4.77 -4.38 2.53
N PHE A 41 -4.20 -5.55 2.76
CA PHE A 41 -4.50 -6.37 3.93
C PHE A 41 -3.99 -5.74 5.24
N ALA A 42 -2.84 -5.08 5.19
CA ALA A 42 -2.28 -4.41 6.37
C ALA A 42 -3.00 -3.10 6.72
N THR A 43 -3.48 -2.36 5.72
CA THR A 43 -3.87 -0.96 5.92
C THR A 43 -5.33 -0.69 5.57
N CYS A 44 -5.85 -1.26 4.47
CA CYS A 44 -7.18 -0.92 3.96
C CYS A 44 -8.28 -1.84 4.52
N ALA A 45 -7.96 -3.13 4.70
CA ALA A 45 -8.93 -4.17 5.04
C ALA A 45 -9.58 -4.00 6.41
N ASN A 46 -8.99 -3.23 7.32
CA ASN A 46 -9.60 -2.91 8.60
C ASN A 46 -10.96 -2.22 8.45
N CYS A 47 -11.10 -1.38 7.42
CA CYS A 47 -12.35 -0.67 7.12
C CYS A 47 -13.03 -1.21 5.86
N HIS A 48 -12.25 -1.69 4.86
CA HIS A 48 -12.74 -2.14 3.57
C HIS A 48 -12.93 -3.67 3.54
N ARG A 49 -13.85 -4.18 4.35
CA ARG A 49 -14.32 -5.57 4.35
C ARG A 49 -15.82 -5.63 4.62
N ALA A 50 -16.43 -6.79 4.40
CA ALA A 50 -17.85 -6.97 4.69
C ALA A 50 -18.17 -6.70 6.17
N GLY A 51 -19.23 -5.96 6.43
CA GLY A 51 -19.70 -5.62 7.78
C GLY A 51 -18.99 -4.42 8.42
N GLU A 52 -18.08 -3.78 7.73
CA GLU A 52 -17.36 -2.60 8.22
C GLU A 52 -17.80 -1.31 7.53
N VAL A 53 -17.27 -0.19 8.02
CA VAL A 53 -17.73 1.17 7.69
C VAL A 53 -17.55 1.55 6.21
N ALA A 54 -16.59 0.96 5.51
CA ALA A 54 -16.34 1.31 4.13
C ALA A 54 -17.34 0.65 3.16
N PRO A 55 -17.74 1.35 2.07
CA PRO A 55 -18.82 0.90 1.19
C PRO A 55 -18.47 -0.27 0.28
N MET A 56 -17.18 -0.64 0.16
CA MET A 56 -16.73 -1.74 -0.68
C MET A 56 -15.64 -2.55 0.01
N SER A 57 -15.59 -3.84 -0.28
CA SER A 57 -14.49 -4.71 0.14
C SER A 57 -13.24 -4.49 -0.72
N LEU A 58 -12.06 -4.65 -0.11
CA LEU A 58 -10.76 -4.72 -0.79
C LEU A 58 -10.01 -6.00 -0.41
N MET A 59 -10.75 -7.03 0.01
CA MET A 59 -10.21 -8.32 0.47
C MET A 59 -9.79 -9.25 -0.66
N SER A 60 -10.19 -8.98 -1.89
CA SER A 60 -9.83 -9.81 -3.05
C SER A 60 -9.47 -8.96 -4.27
N TYR A 61 -8.81 -9.61 -5.24
CA TYR A 61 -8.53 -8.98 -6.54
C TYR A 61 -9.82 -8.53 -7.24
N GLN A 62 -10.85 -9.36 -7.20
CA GLN A 62 -12.14 -9.08 -7.83
C GLN A 62 -12.80 -7.85 -7.21
N ASP A 63 -12.67 -7.68 -5.90
CA ASP A 63 -13.19 -6.53 -5.18
C ASP A 63 -12.37 -5.25 -5.48
N ALA A 64 -11.06 -5.35 -5.46
CA ALA A 64 -10.16 -4.21 -5.57
C ALA A 64 -10.02 -3.67 -7.00
N ARG A 65 -9.98 -4.55 -8.01
CA ARG A 65 -9.70 -4.17 -9.39
C ARG A 65 -10.65 -3.11 -9.98
N PRO A 66 -11.97 -3.18 -9.78
CA PRO A 66 -12.89 -2.15 -10.30
C PRO A 66 -12.59 -0.75 -9.76
N TRP A 67 -12.00 -0.67 -8.58
CA TRP A 67 -11.69 0.57 -7.88
C TRP A 67 -10.26 1.08 -8.10
N ALA A 68 -9.44 0.40 -8.91
CA ALA A 68 -8.02 0.71 -9.05
C ALA A 68 -7.74 2.19 -9.36
N LYS A 69 -8.52 2.82 -10.24
CA LYS A 69 -8.38 4.25 -10.56
C LYS A 69 -8.75 5.16 -9.38
N ALA A 70 -9.81 4.83 -8.67
CA ALA A 70 -10.23 5.58 -7.48
C ALA A 70 -9.21 5.42 -6.35
N ILE A 71 -8.73 4.20 -6.12
CA ILE A 71 -7.66 3.92 -5.16
C ILE A 71 -6.44 4.77 -5.46
N LYS A 72 -5.95 4.76 -6.71
CA LYS A 72 -4.84 5.61 -7.15
C LYS A 72 -5.05 7.07 -6.75
N THR A 73 -6.18 7.65 -7.13
CA THR A 73 -6.47 9.05 -6.84
C THR A 73 -6.49 9.34 -5.35
N LYS A 74 -7.16 8.49 -4.57
CA LYS A 74 -7.33 8.68 -3.11
C LYS A 74 -6.01 8.55 -2.35
N VAL A 75 -5.16 7.58 -2.72
CA VAL A 75 -3.85 7.42 -2.06
C VAL A 75 -2.85 8.50 -2.47
N GLN A 76 -2.88 8.96 -3.73
CA GLN A 76 -2.03 10.07 -4.19
C GLN A 76 -2.33 11.37 -3.45
N ASN A 77 -3.61 11.64 -3.23
CA ASN A 77 -4.07 12.81 -2.49
C ASN A 77 -3.94 12.64 -0.96
N ARG A 78 -3.51 11.47 -0.49
CA ARG A 78 -3.48 11.10 0.94
C ARG A 78 -4.84 11.23 1.63
N GLU A 79 -5.93 11.05 0.89
CA GLU A 79 -7.28 11.00 1.40
C GLU A 79 -7.61 9.60 1.99
N MET A 80 -6.91 8.55 1.53
CA MET A 80 -6.99 7.18 2.03
C MET A 80 -5.59 6.63 2.30
N PRO A 81 -5.42 5.98 3.46
CA PRO A 81 -6.33 5.88 4.62
C PRO A 81 -6.69 7.25 5.21
N PRO A 82 -7.86 7.41 5.87
CA PRO A 82 -8.27 8.69 6.46
C PRO A 82 -7.47 8.98 7.73
N TRP A 83 -6.25 9.47 7.56
CA TRP A 83 -5.32 9.80 8.64
C TRP A 83 -5.06 11.31 8.65
N GLY A 84 -5.67 11.99 9.64
CA GLY A 84 -5.61 13.46 9.72
C GLY A 84 -4.30 14.03 10.27
N ALA A 85 -3.40 13.19 10.78
CA ALA A 85 -2.11 13.65 11.30
C ALA A 85 -1.11 13.91 10.17
N ASN A 86 -0.57 15.11 10.11
CA ASN A 86 0.50 15.44 9.16
C ASN A 86 1.86 14.99 9.76
N PRO A 87 2.57 14.03 9.16
CA PRO A 87 3.81 13.48 9.71
C PRO A 87 4.93 14.53 9.84
N ALA A 88 4.87 15.64 9.07
CA ALA A 88 5.83 16.73 9.18
C ALA A 88 5.58 17.64 10.41
N LEU A 89 4.37 17.59 10.99
CA LEU A 89 3.96 18.46 12.09
C LEU A 89 3.59 17.68 13.36
N SER A 90 3.40 16.38 13.24
CA SER A 90 2.96 15.49 14.33
C SER A 90 4.12 14.71 14.91
N LEU A 91 4.03 14.37 16.20
CA LEU A 91 4.89 13.37 16.81
C LEU A 91 4.54 11.98 16.22
N PRO A 92 5.50 11.04 16.20
CA PRO A 92 5.23 9.66 15.80
C PRO A 92 4.05 9.08 16.60
N MET A 93 3.03 8.60 15.91
CA MET A 93 1.85 8.01 16.53
C MET A 93 1.92 6.49 16.53
N ARG A 94 1.48 5.86 17.62
CA ARG A 94 1.55 4.39 17.78
C ARG A 94 0.76 3.64 16.71
N ASN A 95 -0.38 4.17 16.31
CA ASN A 95 -1.32 3.53 15.39
C ASN A 95 -1.40 4.28 14.06
N ASP A 96 -0.25 4.76 13.57
CA ASP A 96 -0.19 5.43 12.27
C ASP A 96 -0.56 4.43 11.17
N VAL A 97 -1.65 4.72 10.47
CA VAL A 97 -2.18 3.93 9.35
C VAL A 97 -1.86 4.56 8.00
N SER A 98 -1.09 5.66 7.99
CA SER A 98 -0.70 6.32 6.75
C SER A 98 0.14 5.41 5.87
N LEU A 99 0.01 5.58 4.56
CA LEU A 99 0.85 4.88 3.59
C LEU A 99 2.18 5.61 3.42
N SER A 100 3.25 4.84 3.35
CA SER A 100 4.56 5.35 2.93
C SER A 100 4.53 5.75 1.45
N ASP A 101 5.46 6.62 1.04
CA ASP A 101 5.61 7.02 -0.36
C ASP A 101 5.83 5.81 -1.29
N ARG A 102 6.52 4.77 -0.82
CA ARG A 102 6.74 3.53 -1.56
C ARG A 102 5.44 2.77 -1.79
N GLU A 103 4.61 2.64 -0.78
CA GLU A 103 3.31 1.95 -0.89
C GLU A 103 2.37 2.72 -1.82
N ILE A 104 2.34 4.05 -1.71
CA ILE A 104 1.59 4.91 -2.63
C ILE A 104 2.09 4.70 -4.07
N ALA A 105 3.40 4.75 -4.30
CA ALA A 105 3.97 4.53 -5.63
C ALA A 105 3.63 3.14 -6.19
N THR A 106 3.61 2.11 -5.34
CA THR A 106 3.23 0.73 -5.74
C THR A 106 1.77 0.66 -6.18
N LEU A 107 0.85 1.22 -5.39
CA LEU A 107 -0.58 1.23 -5.72
C LEU A 107 -0.87 2.04 -7.00
N VAL A 108 -0.18 3.15 -7.18
CA VAL A 108 -0.28 4.00 -8.37
C VAL A 108 0.22 3.25 -9.61
N ALA A 109 1.41 2.67 -9.55
CA ALA A 109 2.01 1.93 -10.66
C ALA A 109 1.16 0.70 -11.04
N TRP A 110 0.57 0.01 -10.06
CA TRP A 110 -0.36 -1.09 -10.30
C TRP A 110 -1.60 -0.63 -11.06
N ALA A 111 -2.22 0.46 -10.63
CA ALA A 111 -3.40 1.01 -11.30
C ALA A 111 -3.08 1.48 -12.73
N ASP A 112 -1.93 2.13 -12.94
CA ASP A 112 -1.48 2.61 -14.26
C ASP A 112 -1.12 1.47 -15.22
N ALA A 113 -0.65 0.34 -14.69
CA ALA A 113 -0.40 -0.88 -15.47
C ALA A 113 -1.68 -1.66 -15.84
N GLY A 114 -2.88 -1.12 -15.55
CA GLY A 114 -4.16 -1.79 -15.83
C GLY A 114 -4.60 -2.77 -14.74
N ALA A 115 -4.03 -2.64 -13.55
CA ALA A 115 -4.34 -3.44 -12.37
C ALA A 115 -4.16 -4.96 -12.60
N PRO A 116 -2.97 -5.44 -12.96
CA PRO A 116 -2.74 -6.86 -13.21
C PRO A 116 -2.88 -7.69 -11.92
N ARG A 117 -3.41 -8.92 -12.07
CA ARG A 117 -3.64 -9.84 -10.95
C ARG A 117 -2.34 -10.41 -10.39
N GLY A 118 -1.44 -10.83 -11.25
CA GLY A 118 -0.25 -11.60 -10.87
C GLY A 118 -0.53 -13.09 -10.66
N ASN A 119 0.44 -13.77 -10.03
CA ASN A 119 0.34 -15.20 -9.73
C ASN A 119 -0.30 -15.40 -8.35
N ASP A 120 -1.32 -16.25 -8.28
CA ASP A 120 -2.03 -16.53 -7.03
C ASP A 120 -1.13 -17.21 -5.97
N ALA A 121 -0.05 -17.85 -6.38
CA ALA A 121 0.95 -18.40 -5.46
C ALA A 121 1.70 -17.32 -4.65
N ASP A 122 1.70 -16.07 -5.13
CA ASP A 122 2.32 -14.93 -4.45
C ASP A 122 1.36 -14.23 -3.48
N LEU A 123 0.07 -14.63 -3.46
CA LEU A 123 -0.93 -14.00 -2.62
C LEU A 123 -0.67 -14.35 -1.15
N PRO A 124 -0.53 -13.37 -0.25
CA PRO A 124 -0.42 -13.65 1.17
C PRO A 124 -1.71 -14.23 1.73
N PRO A 125 -1.67 -14.94 2.85
CA PRO A 125 -2.87 -15.39 3.53
C PRO A 125 -3.75 -14.18 3.88
N ALA A 126 -5.06 -14.35 3.74
CA ALA A 126 -6.02 -13.32 4.11
C ALA A 126 -5.89 -13.01 5.62
N PRO A 127 -5.99 -11.74 6.02
CA PRO A 127 -5.97 -11.37 7.42
C PRO A 127 -7.21 -11.91 8.13
N THR A 128 -7.03 -12.27 9.40
CA THR A 128 -8.13 -12.63 10.29
C THR A 128 -8.48 -11.42 11.16
N PHE A 129 -9.77 -11.20 11.38
CA PHE A 129 -10.27 -10.10 12.18
C PHE A 129 -11.00 -10.65 13.41
N VAL A 130 -11.00 -9.87 14.47
CA VAL A 130 -11.80 -10.19 15.66
C VAL A 130 -13.27 -9.95 15.30
N GLU A 131 -14.11 -10.95 15.51
CA GLU A 131 -15.55 -10.81 15.39
C GLU A 131 -16.13 -10.27 16.69
N GLY A 132 -17.13 -9.39 16.58
CA GLY A 132 -17.77 -8.76 17.73
C GLY A 132 -16.95 -7.61 18.32
N TRP A 133 -16.85 -7.56 19.64
CA TRP A 133 -16.20 -6.46 20.33
C TRP A 133 -14.68 -6.44 20.11
N THR A 134 -14.14 -5.26 19.74
CA THR A 134 -12.72 -5.06 19.40
C THR A 134 -11.75 -5.55 20.47
N TYR A 135 -12.15 -5.51 21.74
CA TYR A 135 -11.32 -5.96 22.86
C TYR A 135 -11.42 -7.47 23.14
N GLY A 136 -12.12 -8.23 22.29
CA GLY A 136 -12.27 -9.68 22.43
C GLY A 136 -13.12 -10.14 23.61
N ARG A 137 -13.81 -9.22 24.27
CA ARG A 137 -14.80 -9.48 25.33
C ARG A 137 -15.96 -8.49 25.23
N GLU A 138 -17.10 -8.90 25.75
CA GLU A 138 -18.26 -8.04 25.89
C GLU A 138 -17.95 -6.88 26.88
N PRO A 139 -18.40 -5.66 26.62
CA PRO A 139 -18.25 -4.54 27.52
C PRO A 139 -19.07 -4.76 28.80
N ASP A 140 -18.62 -4.19 29.92
CA ASP A 140 -19.32 -4.32 31.20
C ASP A 140 -20.66 -3.56 31.19
N VAL A 141 -20.76 -2.53 30.36
CA VAL A 141 -21.99 -1.73 30.18
C VAL A 141 -22.11 -1.34 28.70
N ILE A 142 -23.29 -1.51 28.14
CA ILE A 142 -23.66 -1.04 26.81
C ILE A 142 -24.69 0.11 27.02
N LEU A 143 -24.33 1.31 26.56
CA LEU A 143 -25.23 2.45 26.54
C LEU A 143 -25.79 2.56 25.11
N GLU A 144 -27.08 2.36 25.00
CA GLU A 144 -27.80 2.50 23.73
C GLU A 144 -28.54 3.84 23.72
N MET A 145 -28.70 4.43 22.56
CA MET A 145 -29.56 5.59 22.40
C MET A 145 -31.02 5.16 22.60
N PRO A 146 -31.78 5.85 23.44
CA PRO A 146 -33.16 5.46 23.77
C PRO A 146 -34.12 5.60 22.58
N VAL A 147 -33.76 6.38 21.59
CA VAL A 147 -34.50 6.61 20.35
C VAL A 147 -33.58 6.59 19.16
N GLU A 148 -34.09 6.17 18.03
CA GLU A 148 -33.38 6.26 16.76
C GLU A 148 -33.17 7.74 16.40
N PHE A 149 -31.94 8.08 16.00
CA PHE A 149 -31.57 9.42 15.57
C PHE A 149 -31.16 9.39 14.09
N GLU A 150 -31.93 10.13 13.29
CA GLU A 150 -31.61 10.25 11.86
C GLU A 150 -30.46 11.23 11.65
N ILE A 151 -29.35 10.69 11.07
CA ILE A 151 -28.19 11.50 10.68
C ILE A 151 -28.44 12.01 9.27
N PRO A 152 -28.55 13.34 9.05
CA PRO A 152 -28.70 13.88 7.70
C PRO A 152 -27.48 13.59 6.84
N ALA A 153 -27.69 13.34 5.56
CA ALA A 153 -26.61 13.04 4.61
C ALA A 153 -25.67 14.22 4.38
N GLU A 154 -26.12 15.43 4.62
CA GLU A 154 -25.36 16.67 4.44
C GLU A 154 -25.64 17.65 5.58
N GLY A 155 -24.68 18.53 5.85
CA GLY A 155 -24.79 19.55 6.89
C GLY A 155 -24.01 19.23 8.16
N GLU A 156 -24.13 20.12 9.16
CA GLU A 156 -23.51 19.96 10.47
C GLU A 156 -24.51 19.37 11.48
N LEU A 157 -24.06 18.34 12.20
CA LEU A 157 -24.79 17.87 13.37
C LEU A 157 -24.48 18.77 14.57
N GLY A 158 -25.51 19.42 15.09
CA GLY A 158 -25.40 20.06 16.39
C GLY A 158 -25.17 19.04 17.51
N VAL A 159 -24.76 19.53 18.69
CA VAL A 159 -24.61 18.67 19.86
C VAL A 159 -25.97 18.06 20.22
N GLN A 160 -26.01 16.72 20.29
CA GLN A 160 -27.19 15.97 20.71
C GLN A 160 -26.99 15.51 22.15
N THR A 161 -27.99 15.72 23.00
CA THR A 161 -27.98 15.25 24.40
C THR A 161 -29.14 14.29 24.60
N PHE A 162 -28.82 13.06 24.98
CA PHE A 162 -29.82 12.06 25.34
C PHE A 162 -29.77 11.83 26.84
N PHE A 163 -30.93 11.76 27.44
CA PHE A 163 -31.10 11.48 28.86
C PHE A 163 -31.67 10.06 29.00
N SER A 164 -31.03 9.23 29.79
CA SER A 164 -31.46 7.87 30.15
C SER A 164 -32.15 7.87 31.50
#